data_1ccbbf4f0093892ed601cb8378d3f08f
#
_entry.id   1ccbbf4f0093892ed601cb8378d3f08f
#
_cell.length_a   1.000
_cell.length_b   1.000
_cell.length_c   1.000
_cell.angle_alpha   90.00
_cell.angle_beta   90.00
_cell.angle_gamma   90.00
#
_symmetry.space_group_name_H-M   'P 1'
#
loop_
_entity.id
_entity.type
_entity.pdbx_description
1 polymer ?
#
loop_
_entity_poly.entity_id
_entity_poly.type
_entity_poly.pdbx_seq_one_letter_code
_entity_poly.pdbx_strand_id
1 'polypeptide(L)' 'MTRWEYHDRMIMFKESKEGLVSDLGWLKEEGSDGWELTASIPLIAPNRDGIAYGTVGALLIFKRPIG' A
#
# COMPACT_ATOMS: atom_id res chain seq x y z
N MET A 1 7.79 10.74 26.20
CA MET A 1 7.61 10.90 24.76
C MET A 1 7.35 9.56 24.11
N THR A 2 6.32 9.46 23.30
CA THR A 2 6.01 8.22 22.59
C THR A 2 7.01 8.02 21.45
N ARG A 3 7.54 6.82 21.37
CA ARG A 3 8.43 6.42 20.28
C ARG A 3 7.67 5.50 19.35
N TRP A 4 7.97 5.57 18.09
CA TRP A 4 7.27 4.83 17.04
C TRP A 4 8.25 3.97 16.25
N GLU A 5 7.79 2.82 15.83
CA GLU A 5 8.50 2.05 14.81
C GLU A 5 7.66 2.04 13.54
N TYR A 6 8.32 1.89 12.40
CA TYR A 6 7.69 1.99 11.09
C TYR A 6 8.06 0.79 10.24
N HIS A 7 7.14 0.40 9.37
CA HIS A 7 7.47 -0.49 8.26
C HIS A 7 6.63 -0.14 7.06
N ASP A 8 7.03 -0.63 5.90
CA ASP A 8 6.32 -0.36 4.67
C ASP A 8 5.99 -1.66 3.94
N ARG A 9 4.97 -1.59 3.10
CA ARG A 9 4.59 -2.67 2.20
C ARG A 9 4.21 -2.08 0.87
N MET A 10 4.68 -2.71 -0.20
CA MET A 10 4.30 -2.32 -1.53
C MET A 10 3.23 -3.28 -2.05
N ILE A 11 2.16 -2.72 -2.60
CA ILE A 11 1.11 -3.51 -3.24
C ILE A 11 1.06 -3.16 -4.72
N MET A 12 0.79 -4.15 -5.55
CA MET A 12 0.59 -3.95 -6.99
C MET A 12 -0.83 -4.32 -7.32
N PHE A 13 -1.51 -3.47 -8.07
CA PHE A 13 -2.87 -3.74 -8.51
C PHE A 13 -2.83 -4.71 -9.67
N LYS A 14 -3.81 -5.62 -9.72
CA LYS A 14 -3.96 -6.57 -10.80
C LYS A 14 -5.13 -6.18 -11.67
N GLU A 15 -4.97 -6.28 -12.98
CA GLU A 15 -6.07 -6.09 -13.89
C GLU A 15 -7.01 -7.29 -13.85
N SER A 16 -8.30 -7.00 -13.87
CA SER A 16 -9.32 -8.02 -13.97
C SER A 16 -10.41 -7.51 -14.91
N LYS A 17 -11.40 -8.36 -15.21
CA LYS A 17 -12.52 -7.96 -16.05
C LYS A 17 -13.34 -6.82 -15.42
N GLU A 18 -13.22 -6.67 -14.12
CA GLU A 18 -13.98 -5.68 -13.35
C GLU A 18 -13.16 -4.44 -13.01
N GLY A 19 -11.90 -4.36 -13.49
CA GLY A 19 -11.01 -3.25 -13.24
C GLY A 19 -9.78 -3.68 -12.45
N LEU A 20 -9.17 -2.72 -11.76
CA LEU A 20 -7.99 -2.99 -10.95
C LEU A 20 -8.39 -3.53 -9.58
N VAL A 21 -7.77 -4.62 -9.16
CA VAL A 21 -8.05 -5.23 -7.87
C VAL A 21 -6.74 -5.50 -7.14
N SER A 22 -6.84 -5.58 -5.83
CA SER A 22 -5.71 -5.92 -4.98
C SER A 22 -6.20 -6.75 -3.80
N ASP A 23 -5.40 -7.73 -3.41
CA ASP A 23 -5.70 -8.53 -2.24
C ASP A 23 -5.15 -7.83 -1.01
N LEU A 24 -6.03 -7.30 -0.18
CA LEU A 24 -5.68 -6.59 1.03
C LEU A 24 -6.09 -7.34 2.31
N GLY A 25 -6.34 -8.64 2.19
CA GLY A 25 -6.73 -9.46 3.35
C GLY A 25 -5.72 -9.41 4.48
N TRP A 26 -4.45 -9.22 4.15
CA TRP A 26 -3.38 -9.14 5.14
C TRP A 26 -3.46 -7.90 6.05
N LEU A 27 -4.27 -6.89 5.68
CA LEU A 27 -4.43 -5.69 6.51
C LEU A 27 -4.98 -6.01 7.91
N LYS A 28 -5.82 -7.04 8.00
CA LYS A 28 -6.34 -7.47 9.30
C LYS A 28 -5.23 -7.97 10.21
N GLU A 29 -4.26 -8.66 9.64
CA GLU A 29 -3.11 -9.17 10.38
C GLU A 29 -2.23 -8.03 10.87
N GLU A 30 -2.01 -7.03 10.01
CA GLU A 30 -1.25 -5.84 10.40
C GLU A 30 -1.91 -5.14 11.59
N GLY A 31 -3.22 -4.92 11.51
CA GLY A 31 -3.96 -4.30 12.60
C GLY A 31 -3.92 -5.11 13.88
N SER A 32 -4.02 -6.44 13.77
CA SER A 32 -3.92 -7.34 14.92
C SER A 32 -2.56 -7.27 15.60
N ASP A 33 -1.52 -6.98 14.84
CA ASP A 33 -0.17 -6.83 15.36
C ASP A 33 0.11 -5.40 15.87
N GLY A 34 -0.90 -4.55 15.88
CA GLY A 34 -0.79 -3.20 16.40
C GLY A 34 -0.33 -2.16 15.40
N TRP A 35 -0.20 -2.54 14.13
CA TRP A 35 0.22 -1.61 13.09
C TRP A 35 -0.94 -0.74 12.63
N GLU A 36 -0.68 0.55 12.49
CA GLU A 36 -1.63 1.53 11.98
C GLU A 36 -1.12 2.05 10.63
N LEU A 37 -2.00 2.03 9.62
CA LEU A 37 -1.67 2.63 8.32
C LEU A 37 -1.62 4.14 8.50
N THR A 38 -0.47 4.72 8.21
CA THR A 38 -0.27 6.16 8.42
C THR A 38 -0.13 6.94 7.11
N ALA A 39 0.25 6.28 6.03
CA ALA A 39 0.39 6.94 4.74
C ALA A 39 0.26 5.94 3.60
N SER A 40 -0.18 6.41 2.46
CA SER A 40 -0.28 5.64 1.24
C SER A 40 0.24 6.49 0.09
N ILE A 41 1.23 5.97 -0.63
CA ILE A 41 1.85 6.69 -1.75
C ILE A 41 1.51 5.93 -3.03
N PRO A 42 0.77 6.54 -3.97
CA PRO A 42 0.43 5.86 -5.20
C PRO A 42 1.66 5.65 -6.08
N LEU A 43 1.72 4.48 -6.71
CA LEU A 43 2.74 4.15 -7.69
C LEU A 43 2.15 4.31 -9.07
N ILE A 44 2.75 5.17 -9.88
CA ILE A 44 2.22 5.53 -11.19
C ILE A 44 3.14 4.97 -12.27
N ALA A 45 2.55 4.23 -13.21
CA ALA A 45 3.31 3.72 -14.34
C ALA A 45 3.61 4.87 -15.30
N PRO A 46 4.84 4.97 -15.81
CA PRO A 46 5.14 5.96 -16.82
C PRO A 46 4.44 5.64 -18.14
N ASN A 47 4.13 6.69 -18.91
CA ASN A 47 3.55 6.50 -20.22
C ASN A 47 4.63 5.95 -21.16
N ARG A 48 4.36 4.78 -21.73
CA ARG A 48 5.23 4.16 -22.73
C ARG A 48 4.41 3.75 -23.93
N ASP A 49 4.94 4.00 -25.12
CA ASP A 49 4.35 3.53 -26.36
C ASP A 49 2.87 3.90 -26.49
N GLY A 50 2.52 5.11 -26.06
CA GLY A 50 1.16 5.60 -26.18
C GLY A 50 0.20 5.09 -25.10
N ILE A 51 0.69 4.34 -24.13
CA ILE A 51 -0.15 3.86 -23.04
C ILE A 51 -0.31 4.98 -22.01
N ALA A 52 -1.53 5.25 -21.61
CA ALA A 52 -1.82 6.32 -20.66
C ALA A 52 -1.24 6.00 -19.28
N TYR A 53 -0.92 7.06 -18.53
CA TYR A 53 -0.53 6.91 -17.14
C TYR A 53 -1.66 6.31 -16.33
N GLY A 54 -1.30 5.53 -15.33
CA GLY A 54 -2.26 4.98 -14.41
C GLY A 54 -1.61 4.58 -13.11
N THR A 55 -2.42 4.55 -12.05
CA THR A 55 -1.96 4.06 -10.75
C THR A 55 -1.89 2.54 -10.82
N VAL A 56 -0.71 1.98 -10.60
CA VAL A 56 -0.48 0.54 -10.72
C VAL A 56 -0.30 -0.15 -9.37
N GLY A 57 -0.21 0.63 -8.30
CA GLY A 57 -0.06 0.08 -6.97
C GLY A 57 0.07 1.19 -5.95
N ALA A 58 0.52 0.83 -4.76
CA ALA A 58 0.75 1.79 -3.70
C ALA A 58 1.82 1.30 -2.75
N LEU A 59 2.54 2.24 -2.17
CA LEU A 59 3.45 1.98 -1.07
C LEU A 59 2.71 2.39 0.20
N LEU A 60 2.51 1.44 1.11
CA LEU A 60 1.79 1.65 2.35
C LEU A 60 2.77 1.72 3.51
N ILE A 61 2.62 2.75 4.33
CA ILE A 61 3.51 2.98 5.46
C ILE A 61 2.72 2.82 6.74
N PHE A 62 3.24 1.99 7.64
CA PHE A 62 2.61 1.67 8.91
C PHE A 62 3.48 2.11 10.06
N LYS A 63 2.85 2.40 11.18
CA LYS A 63 3.54 2.71 12.42
C LYS A 63 2.87 2.00 13.59
N ARG A 64 3.63 1.81 14.65
CA ARG A 64 3.07 1.39 15.92
C ARG A 64 3.98 1.89 17.04
N PRO A 65 3.43 2.11 18.26
CA PRO A 65 4.25 2.60 19.35
C PRO A 65 5.23 1.52 19.84
N ILE A 66 6.41 1.96 20.23
CA ILE A 66 7.42 1.11 20.84
C ILE A 66 7.31 1.27 22.35
N GLY A 67 7.12 0.21 22.98
CA GLY A 67 7.17 0.26 24.39
C GLY A 67 6.20 0.08 25.29
#